data_8035c44eda1344286d9dfc7b7ed1aeb2
#
_entry.id   8035c44eda1344286d9dfc7b7ed1aeb2
#
_cell.length_a   1.000
_cell.length_b   1.000
_cell.length_c   1.000
_cell.angle_alpha   90.00
_cell.angle_beta   90.00
_cell.angle_gamma   90.00
#
_symmetry.space_group_name_H-M   'P 1'
#
loop_
_entity.id
_entity.type
_entity.pdbx_description
1 polymer ?
#
loop_
_entity_poly.entity_id
_entity_poly.type
_entity_poly.pdbx_seq_one_letter_code
_entity_poly.pdbx_strand_id
1 'polypeptide(L)'
;MKKIFIILGILLLEIISYAKEEDILGTWLIKENGKVVEIYKNETGEYTGKIKENNFVFLEQNNDLTYSKERNSLAYFTLKFPDYEFSYHVWINIQKDGNLFLKGTGNTEVGKDVGEWHLIREK
;
A
#
# COMPACT_ATOMS: atom_id res chain seq x y z
N MET A 1 8.48 40.10 11.41
CA MET A 1 8.60 39.33 10.13
C MET A 1 9.25 37.97 10.32
N LYS A 2 10.35 37.87 11.05
CA LYS A 2 10.99 36.54 11.25
C LYS A 2 10.10 35.53 11.95
N LYS A 3 9.19 35.95 12.83
CA LYS A 3 8.25 35.06 13.51
C LYS A 3 7.23 34.43 12.57
N ILE A 4 6.85 35.14 11.51
CA ILE A 4 5.87 34.64 10.53
C ILE A 4 6.48 33.50 9.71
N PHE A 5 7.74 33.61 9.33
CA PHE A 5 8.43 32.55 8.59
C PHE A 5 8.59 31.26 9.40
N ILE A 6 8.85 31.38 10.69
CA ILE A 6 8.97 30.22 11.58
C ILE A 6 7.63 29.49 11.70
N ILE A 7 6.51 30.23 11.83
CA ILE A 7 5.18 29.65 11.93
C ILE A 7 4.81 28.92 10.63
N LEU A 8 5.10 29.52 9.48
CA LEU A 8 4.86 28.87 8.18
C LEU A 8 5.69 27.61 8.02
N GLY A 9 6.92 27.60 8.48
CA GLY A 9 7.77 26.41 8.44
C GLY A 9 7.22 25.27 9.28
N ILE A 10 6.70 25.57 10.46
CA ILE A 10 6.08 24.58 11.34
C ILE A 10 4.82 23.98 10.70
N LEU A 11 3.96 24.83 10.12
CA LEU A 11 2.76 24.39 9.45
C LEU A 11 3.07 23.48 8.24
N LEU A 12 4.09 23.82 7.47
CA LEU A 12 4.52 23.00 6.33
C LEU A 12 5.04 21.63 6.79
N LEU A 13 5.80 21.58 7.89
CA LEU A 13 6.28 20.34 8.46
C LEU A 13 5.13 19.45 8.95
N GLU A 14 4.11 20.05 9.56
CA GLU A 14 2.92 19.30 9.99
C GLU A 14 2.18 18.69 8.80
N ILE A 15 2.03 19.43 7.70
CA ILE A 15 1.37 18.95 6.49
C ILE A 15 2.15 17.78 5.88
N ILE A 16 3.48 17.85 5.88
CA ILE A 16 4.34 16.82 5.29
C ILE A 16 4.37 15.54 6.14
N SER A 17 4.10 15.64 7.46
CA SER A 17 4.21 14.50 8.38
C SER A 17 3.11 13.47 8.23
N TYR A 18 2.02 13.76 7.51
CA TYR A 18 0.89 12.84 7.35
C TYR A 18 0.83 12.28 5.94
N ALA A 19 0.93 10.96 5.84
CA ALA A 19 0.67 10.25 4.59
C ALA A 19 -0.83 10.24 4.30
N LYS A 20 -1.19 10.18 3.02
CA LYS A 20 -2.58 10.10 2.56
C LYS A 20 -2.81 8.75 1.91
N GLU A 21 -4.05 8.27 1.93
CA GLU A 21 -4.37 6.99 1.28
C GLU A 21 -3.99 6.96 -0.20
N GLU A 22 -4.06 8.11 -0.88
CA GLU A 22 -3.68 8.24 -2.29
C GLU A 22 -2.18 8.05 -2.53
N ASP A 23 -1.37 8.09 -1.50
CA ASP A 23 0.07 7.90 -1.61
C ASP A 23 0.46 6.47 -2.01
N ILE A 24 -0.49 5.54 -1.99
CA ILE A 24 -0.24 4.18 -2.49
C ILE A 24 -0.29 4.09 -4.02
N LEU A 25 -0.84 5.10 -4.69
CA LEU A 25 -0.95 5.09 -6.16
C LEU A 25 0.42 5.21 -6.81
N GLY A 26 0.63 4.51 -7.90
CA GLY A 26 1.86 4.58 -8.69
C GLY A 26 2.45 3.24 -9.03
N THR A 27 3.68 3.27 -9.50
CA THR A 27 4.43 2.09 -9.91
C THR A 27 5.43 1.71 -8.83
N TRP A 28 5.49 0.42 -8.52
CA TRP A 28 6.27 -0.11 -7.41
C TRP A 28 7.06 -1.34 -7.82
N LEU A 29 8.19 -1.55 -7.18
CA LEU A 29 8.95 -2.80 -7.26
C LEU A 29 8.68 -3.60 -5.99
N ILE A 30 8.22 -4.84 -6.13
CA ILE A 30 8.08 -5.76 -4.99
C ILE A 30 9.44 -6.39 -4.73
N LYS A 31 10.00 -6.10 -3.56
CA LYS A 31 11.34 -6.55 -3.20
C LYS A 31 11.47 -8.07 -3.15
N GLU A 32 10.45 -8.76 -2.66
CA GLU A 32 10.49 -10.19 -2.41
C GLU A 32 10.50 -11.06 -3.68
N ASN A 33 9.92 -10.58 -4.77
CA ASN A 33 9.82 -11.37 -6.00
C ASN A 33 10.32 -10.64 -7.26
N GLY A 34 10.73 -9.38 -7.12
CA GLY A 34 11.25 -8.59 -8.24
C GLY A 34 10.21 -8.13 -9.26
N LYS A 35 8.93 -8.31 -8.96
CA LYS A 35 7.87 -7.92 -9.89
C LYS A 35 7.61 -6.42 -9.83
N VAL A 36 7.39 -5.82 -11.00
CA VAL A 36 6.99 -4.41 -11.11
C VAL A 36 5.46 -4.38 -11.19
N VAL A 37 4.85 -3.60 -10.33
CA VAL A 37 3.40 -3.53 -10.20
C VAL A 37 2.93 -2.09 -10.24
N GLU A 38 1.65 -1.92 -10.55
CA GLU A 38 1.01 -0.61 -10.54
C GLU A 38 -0.22 -0.65 -9.63
N ILE A 39 -0.30 0.30 -8.70
CA ILE A 39 -1.51 0.50 -7.89
C ILE A 39 -2.25 1.70 -8.47
N TYR A 40 -3.52 1.51 -8.77
CA TYR A 40 -4.37 2.51 -9.43
C TYR A 40 -5.80 2.41 -8.89
N LYS A 41 -6.62 3.39 -9.24
CA LYS A 41 -8.05 3.31 -8.98
C LYS A 41 -8.74 2.77 -10.22
N ASN A 42 -9.59 1.76 -10.05
CA ASN A 42 -10.36 1.20 -11.15
C ASN A 42 -11.57 2.08 -11.49
N GLU A 43 -12.40 1.64 -12.44
CA GLU A 43 -13.57 2.40 -12.90
C GLU A 43 -14.59 2.69 -11.79
N THR A 44 -14.66 1.85 -10.77
CA THR A 44 -15.57 2.04 -9.64
C THR A 44 -14.94 2.87 -8.52
N GLY A 45 -13.71 3.34 -8.70
CA GLY A 45 -13.01 4.16 -7.71
C GLY A 45 -12.31 3.36 -6.61
N GLU A 46 -12.19 2.05 -6.79
CA GLU A 46 -11.51 1.19 -5.82
C GLU A 46 -10.03 1.05 -6.13
N TYR A 47 -9.21 0.98 -5.09
CA TYR A 47 -7.78 0.74 -5.24
C TYR A 47 -7.53 -0.68 -5.71
N THR A 48 -6.71 -0.82 -6.73
CA THR A 48 -6.42 -2.10 -7.39
C THR A 48 -4.95 -2.13 -7.73
N GLY A 49 -4.33 -3.29 -7.61
CA GLY A 49 -2.94 -3.49 -8.02
C GLY A 49 -2.81 -4.54 -9.10
N LYS A 50 -2.01 -4.26 -10.12
CA LYS A 50 -1.75 -5.21 -11.20
C LYS A 50 -0.26 -5.37 -11.45
N ILE A 51 0.13 -6.57 -11.89
CA ILE A 51 1.49 -6.83 -12.35
C ILE A 51 1.61 -6.24 -13.76
N LYS A 52 2.59 -5.38 -13.98
CA LYS A 52 2.71 -4.67 -15.26
C LYS A 52 2.99 -5.59 -16.44
N GLU A 53 3.74 -6.65 -16.23
CA GLU A 53 4.14 -7.58 -17.28
C GLU A 53 2.94 -8.28 -17.96
N ASN A 54 1.93 -8.67 -17.18
CA ASN A 54 0.83 -9.48 -17.69
C ASN A 54 -0.55 -8.96 -17.33
N ASN A 55 -0.65 -7.82 -16.66
CA ASN A 55 -1.90 -7.20 -16.20
C ASN A 55 -2.69 -8.05 -15.19
N PHE A 56 -2.03 -9.03 -14.56
CA PHE A 56 -2.69 -9.84 -13.54
C PHE A 56 -2.99 -8.97 -12.31
N VAL A 57 -4.24 -8.99 -11.85
CA VAL A 57 -4.66 -8.24 -10.68
C VAL A 57 -4.28 -9.05 -9.44
N PHE A 58 -3.27 -8.56 -8.70
CA PHE A 58 -2.76 -9.24 -7.51
C PHE A 58 -3.27 -8.64 -6.20
N LEU A 59 -3.82 -7.43 -6.27
CA LEU A 59 -4.27 -6.69 -5.09
C LEU A 59 -5.61 -6.05 -5.37
N GLU A 60 -6.59 -6.33 -4.51
CA GLU A 60 -7.93 -5.77 -4.62
C GLU A 60 -8.41 -5.23 -3.28
N GLN A 61 -9.02 -4.06 -3.32
CA GLN A 61 -9.67 -3.47 -2.15
C GLN A 61 -10.92 -4.26 -1.81
N ASN A 62 -11.08 -4.62 -0.54
CA ASN A 62 -12.31 -5.20 -0.04
C ASN A 62 -13.31 -4.09 0.30
N ASN A 63 -14.60 -4.45 0.47
CA ASN A 63 -15.69 -3.49 0.60
C ASN A 63 -15.54 -2.51 1.78
N ASP A 64 -14.83 -2.92 2.82
CA ASP A 64 -14.73 -2.13 4.06
C ASP A 64 -13.34 -1.51 4.23
N LEU A 65 -12.87 -0.81 3.21
CA LEU A 65 -11.58 -0.13 3.28
C LEU A 65 -11.55 0.83 4.47
N THR A 66 -10.55 0.66 5.31
CA THR A 66 -10.33 1.51 6.48
C THR A 66 -8.95 2.14 6.41
N TYR A 67 -8.88 3.45 6.54
CA TYR A 67 -7.62 4.17 6.63
C TYR A 67 -7.41 4.68 8.05
N SER A 68 -6.26 4.36 8.63
CA SER A 68 -5.85 4.86 9.94
C SER A 68 -4.75 5.90 9.78
N LYS A 69 -5.06 7.17 10.08
CA LYS A 69 -4.08 8.25 10.06
C LYS A 69 -2.95 8.01 11.05
N GLU A 70 -3.28 7.52 12.23
CA GLU A 70 -2.30 7.29 13.30
C GLU A 70 -1.23 6.26 12.91
N ARG A 71 -1.63 5.26 12.13
CA ARG A 71 -0.76 4.17 11.72
C ARG A 71 -0.27 4.31 10.28
N ASN A 72 -0.77 5.29 9.53
CA ASN A 72 -0.54 5.42 8.10
C ASN A 72 -0.81 4.11 7.36
N SER A 73 -1.93 3.48 7.70
CA SER A 73 -2.26 2.15 7.17
C SER A 73 -3.65 2.11 6.58
N LEU A 74 -3.75 1.39 5.45
CA LEU A 74 -5.01 1.03 4.83
C LEU A 74 -5.23 -0.47 5.04
N ALA A 75 -6.43 -0.85 5.44
CA ALA A 75 -6.74 -2.24 5.73
C ALA A 75 -7.76 -2.81 4.76
N TYR A 76 -7.83 -4.14 4.76
CA TYR A 76 -8.81 -4.95 4.05
C TYR A 76 -8.62 -4.97 2.54
N PHE A 77 -7.40 -5.37 2.14
CA PHE A 77 -7.10 -5.75 0.77
C PHE A 77 -6.95 -7.27 0.67
N THR A 78 -7.26 -7.81 -0.50
CA THR A 78 -6.98 -9.20 -0.82
C THR A 78 -5.78 -9.24 -1.77
N LEU A 79 -4.77 -10.04 -1.42
CA LEU A 79 -3.55 -10.18 -2.21
C LEU A 79 -3.39 -11.62 -2.65
N LYS A 80 -3.17 -11.84 -3.94
CA LYS A 80 -2.87 -13.16 -4.49
C LYS A 80 -2.05 -13.03 -5.77
N PHE A 81 -0.90 -13.70 -5.82
CA PHE A 81 -0.11 -13.81 -7.05
C PHE A 81 -0.51 -15.07 -7.83
N PRO A 82 -0.19 -15.14 -9.15
CA PRO A 82 -0.62 -16.29 -9.98
C PRO A 82 -0.13 -17.64 -9.48
N ASP A 83 1.04 -17.69 -8.84
CA ASP A 83 1.64 -18.93 -8.34
C ASP A 83 1.22 -19.29 -6.91
N TYR A 84 0.34 -18.47 -6.30
CA TYR A 84 -0.13 -18.72 -4.95
C TYR A 84 -1.35 -19.64 -4.96
N GLU A 85 -1.40 -20.58 -4.02
CA GLU A 85 -2.54 -21.49 -3.86
C GLU A 85 -3.70 -20.84 -3.11
N PHE A 86 -3.41 -19.81 -2.28
CA PHE A 86 -4.43 -19.15 -1.47
C PHE A 86 -4.18 -17.64 -1.44
N SER A 87 -5.21 -16.90 -1.03
CA SER A 87 -5.15 -15.44 -0.91
C SER A 87 -4.74 -15.02 0.48
N TYR A 88 -4.21 -13.79 0.58
CA TYR A 88 -3.88 -13.14 1.84
C TYR A 88 -4.81 -11.95 2.04
N HIS A 89 -5.23 -11.74 3.28
CA HIS A 89 -5.87 -10.50 3.69
C HIS A 89 -4.80 -9.60 4.28
N VAL A 90 -4.56 -8.47 3.62
CA VAL A 90 -3.43 -7.61 3.96
C VAL A 90 -3.88 -6.20 4.29
N TRP A 91 -3.05 -5.50 5.06
CA TRP A 91 -3.10 -4.05 5.16
C TRP A 91 -1.82 -3.48 4.54
N ILE A 92 -1.95 -2.22 4.10
CA ILE A 92 -0.85 -1.49 3.49
C ILE A 92 -0.41 -0.40 4.46
N ASN A 93 0.83 -0.45 4.89
CA ASN A 93 1.42 0.58 5.72
C ASN A 93 2.28 1.51 4.86
N ILE A 94 2.00 2.80 4.93
CA ILE A 94 2.78 3.81 4.21
C ILE A 94 3.91 4.26 5.13
N GLN A 95 5.13 3.97 4.74
CA GLN A 95 6.30 4.22 5.57
C GLN A 95 6.80 5.64 5.42
N LYS A 96 7.62 6.08 6.36
CA LYS A 96 8.16 7.45 6.38
C LYS A 96 8.98 7.80 5.14
N ASP A 97 9.64 6.82 4.55
CA ASP A 97 10.42 7.01 3.32
C ASP A 97 9.58 7.02 2.05
N GLY A 98 8.27 6.84 2.18
CA GLY A 98 7.35 6.80 1.05
C GLY A 98 7.16 5.42 0.46
N ASN A 99 7.88 4.41 0.91
CA ASN A 99 7.70 3.04 0.47
C ASN A 99 6.52 2.39 1.19
N LEU A 100 6.06 1.26 0.67
CA LEU A 100 4.92 0.55 1.22
C LEU A 100 5.37 -0.77 1.85
N PHE A 101 4.72 -1.10 2.95
CA PHE A 101 4.87 -2.40 3.60
C PHE A 101 3.49 -3.05 3.66
N LEU A 102 3.35 -4.21 3.03
CA LEU A 102 2.12 -4.99 3.03
C LEU A 102 2.31 -6.19 3.94
N LYS A 103 1.38 -6.39 4.85
CA LYS A 103 1.42 -7.52 5.78
C LYS A 103 0.02 -8.07 5.95
N GLY A 104 -0.08 -9.38 6.03
CA GLY A 104 -1.36 -10.01 6.24
C GLY A 104 -1.28 -11.50 6.48
N THR A 105 -2.44 -12.12 6.57
CA THR A 105 -2.57 -13.53 6.84
C THR A 105 -3.34 -14.24 5.74
N GLY A 106 -2.87 -15.43 5.39
CA GLY A 106 -3.55 -16.34 4.49
C GLY A 106 -3.99 -17.59 5.24
N ASN A 107 -5.13 -18.15 4.85
CA ASN A 107 -5.64 -19.39 5.41
C ASN A 107 -5.17 -20.55 4.55
N THR A 108 -4.42 -21.48 5.16
CA THR A 108 -3.99 -22.70 4.49
C THR A 108 -4.77 -23.89 5.09
N GLU A 109 -4.65 -25.05 4.46
CA GLU A 109 -5.28 -26.28 4.95
C GLU A 109 -4.78 -26.69 6.34
N VAL A 110 -3.55 -26.31 6.68
CA VAL A 110 -2.91 -26.67 7.95
C VAL A 110 -2.85 -25.54 8.96
N GLY A 111 -3.45 -24.38 8.66
CA GLY A 111 -3.46 -23.24 9.58
C GLY A 111 -3.37 -21.90 8.87
N LYS A 112 -2.82 -20.91 9.57
CA LYS A 112 -2.63 -19.57 9.02
C LYS A 112 -1.17 -19.34 8.68
N ASP A 113 -0.94 -18.70 7.54
CA ASP A 113 0.39 -18.22 7.15
C ASP A 113 0.42 -16.70 7.22
N VAL A 114 1.58 -16.14 7.55
CA VAL A 114 1.79 -14.69 7.59
C VAL A 114 2.68 -14.30 6.42
N GLY A 115 2.22 -13.35 5.61
CA GLY A 115 2.96 -12.83 4.47
C GLY A 115 3.37 -11.38 4.68
N GLU A 116 4.52 -11.03 4.15
CA GLU A 116 5.05 -9.66 4.18
C GLU A 116 5.63 -9.32 2.82
N TRP A 117 5.34 -8.10 2.33
CA TRP A 117 5.85 -7.61 1.05
C TRP A 117 6.27 -6.17 1.19
N HIS A 118 7.42 -5.85 0.59
CA HIS A 118 7.96 -4.49 0.59
C HIS A 118 7.89 -3.95 -0.82
N LEU A 119 7.19 -2.83 -0.99
CA LEU A 119 7.03 -2.17 -2.27
C LEU A 119 7.87 -0.90 -2.28
N ILE A 120 8.80 -0.82 -3.22
CA ILE A 120 9.70 0.31 -3.38
C ILE A 120 9.23 1.11 -4.57
N ARG A 121 9.06 2.42 -4.40
CA ARG A 121 8.54 3.26 -5.47
C ARG A 121 9.52 3.31 -6.64
N GLU A 122 9.00 3.02 -7.82
CA GLU A 122 9.74 3.19 -9.07
C GLU A 122 9.73 4.66 -9.49
N LYS A 123 10.87 5.12 -9.96
CA LYS A 123 11.05 6.50 -10.42
C LYS A 123 10.81 6.65 -11.91
#